data_05755b351ae3663cfbc16a9783cef9ba
#
_entry.id   05755b351ae3663cfbc16a9783cef9ba
#
_cell.length_a   1.000
_cell.length_b   1.000
_cell.length_c   1.000
_cell.angle_alpha   90.00
_cell.angle_beta   90.00
_cell.angle_gamma   90.00
#
_symmetry.space_group_name_H-M   'P 1'
#
loop_
_entity.id
_entity.type
_entity.pdbx_description
1 polymer ?
#
loop_
_entity_poly.entity_id
_entity_poly.type
_entity_poly.pdbx_seq_one_letter_code
_entity_poly.pdbx_strand_id
1 'polypeptide(L)'
;MKDKIDYLSTLFVGIDIASRIHVISALDFNQEYFIKMKPVENTQEGAIPLEGMIADVLKENPQFKYVVIRMESTGFYGVHLANYLSASDLLAPFSVRVYCLNPKEVKNYKKSFNDI
;
A
#
# COMPACT_ATOMS: atom_id res chain seq x y z
N MET A 1 -2.56 23.33 -3.75
CA MET A 1 -2.75 22.28 -4.73
C MET A 1 -3.51 21.13 -4.12
N LYS A 2 -4.62 20.79 -4.73
CA LYS A 2 -5.49 19.75 -4.20
C LYS A 2 -4.87 18.34 -4.27
N ASP A 3 -3.89 18.15 -5.13
CA ASP A 3 -3.27 16.84 -5.30
C ASP A 3 -2.01 16.65 -4.47
N LYS A 4 -1.67 17.66 -3.69
CA LYS A 4 -0.46 17.61 -2.87
C LYS A 4 -0.71 16.76 -1.64
N ILE A 5 0.16 15.79 -1.41
CA ILE A 5 0.10 14.92 -0.25
C ILE A 5 1.03 15.47 0.83
N ASP A 6 0.52 15.56 2.04
CA ASP A 6 1.32 15.89 3.20
C ASP A 6 1.91 14.60 3.77
N TYR A 7 3.20 14.38 3.56
CA TYR A 7 3.84 13.14 3.96
C TYR A 7 3.79 12.91 5.47
N LEU A 8 3.80 13.99 6.27
CA LEU A 8 3.72 13.84 7.72
C LEU A 8 2.36 13.35 8.18
N SER A 9 1.33 13.55 7.36
CA SER A 9 -0.03 13.09 7.66
C SER A 9 -0.40 11.84 6.87
N THR A 10 0.58 11.12 6.35
CA THR A 10 0.37 9.98 5.48
C THR A 10 0.78 8.68 6.14
N LEU A 11 -0.09 7.66 6.05
CA LEU A 11 0.27 6.29 6.37
C LEU A 11 0.82 5.64 5.11
N PHE A 12 2.03 5.12 5.20
CA PHE A 12 2.68 4.44 4.08
C PHE A 12 2.54 2.94 4.26
N VAL A 13 1.85 2.30 3.34
CA VAL A 13 1.58 0.86 3.38
C VAL A 13 2.40 0.19 2.29
N GLY A 14 3.16 -0.83 2.67
CA GLY A 14 3.89 -1.66 1.73
C GLY A 14 3.33 -3.07 1.73
N ILE A 15 3.05 -3.61 0.56
CA ILE A 15 2.54 -4.97 0.43
C ILE A 15 3.46 -5.73 -0.52
N ASP A 16 4.07 -6.78 0.02
CA ASP A 16 4.88 -7.70 -0.78
C ASP A 16 3.94 -8.77 -1.32
N ILE A 17 3.67 -8.71 -2.61
CA ILE A 17 2.68 -9.55 -3.27
C ILE A 17 3.30 -10.89 -3.67
N ALA A 18 2.64 -11.96 -3.29
CA ALA A 18 3.05 -13.30 -3.67
C ALA A 18 1.83 -14.11 -4.08
N SER A 19 2.08 -15.28 -4.68
CA SER A 19 1.00 -16.09 -5.22
C SER A 19 0.10 -16.68 -4.13
N ARG A 20 0.63 -16.88 -2.93
CA ARG A 20 -0.12 -17.54 -1.85
C ARG A 20 -0.33 -16.66 -0.64
N ILE A 21 0.70 -15.98 -0.19
CA ILE A 21 0.64 -15.15 1.02
C ILE A 21 1.30 -13.83 0.72
N HIS A 22 0.57 -12.74 0.98
CA HIS A 22 1.13 -11.40 0.93
C HIS A 22 1.64 -11.01 2.31
N VAL A 23 2.60 -10.09 2.35
CA VAL A 23 3.07 -9.54 3.62
C VAL A 23 2.84 -8.04 3.60
N ILE A 24 2.15 -7.54 4.61
CA ILE A 24 1.80 -6.12 4.71
C ILE A 24 2.55 -5.46 5.86
N SER A 25 3.06 -4.26 5.61
CA SER A 25 3.62 -3.38 6.65
C SER A 25 3.06 -1.99 6.45
N ALA A 26 2.91 -1.25 7.54
CA ALA A 26 2.46 0.14 7.48
C ALA A 26 3.24 0.97 8.47
N LEU A 27 3.73 2.12 8.03
CA LEU A 27 4.55 2.99 8.85
C LEU A 27 4.29 4.45 8.50
N ASP A 28 4.67 5.33 9.41
CA ASP A 28 4.56 6.76 9.16
C ASP A 28 5.83 7.30 8.51
N PHE A 29 5.86 8.60 8.26
CA PHE A 29 7.02 9.25 7.65
C PHE A 29 8.28 9.11 8.50
N ASN A 30 8.11 8.99 9.82
CA ASN A 30 9.24 8.82 10.75
C ASN A 30 9.64 7.36 10.91
N GLN A 31 9.08 6.47 10.09
CA GLN A 31 9.39 5.04 10.08
C GLN A 31 8.94 4.30 11.34
N GLU A 32 7.95 4.83 12.02
CA GLU A 32 7.31 4.12 13.11
C GLU A 32 6.28 3.16 12.53
N TYR A 33 6.34 1.90 12.96
CA TYR A 33 5.45 0.85 12.44
C TYR A 33 4.11 0.84 13.14
N PHE A 34 3.06 0.77 12.35
CA PHE A 34 1.68 0.57 12.82
C PHE A 34 1.17 -0.81 12.44
N ILE A 35 1.73 -1.40 11.39
CA ILE A 35 1.56 -2.81 11.03
C ILE A 35 2.96 -3.29 10.65
N LYS A 36 3.40 -4.40 11.25
CA LYS A 36 4.76 -4.88 11.01
C LYS A 36 4.72 -6.30 10.47
N MET A 37 4.97 -6.42 9.16
CA MET A 37 5.17 -7.69 8.47
C MET A 37 4.11 -8.74 8.78
N LYS A 38 2.84 -8.37 8.58
CA LYS A 38 1.72 -9.28 8.82
C LYS A 38 1.43 -10.09 7.55
N PRO A 39 1.33 -11.42 7.65
CA PRO A 39 0.96 -12.24 6.50
C PRO A 39 -0.54 -12.20 6.26
N VAL A 40 -0.94 -12.18 5.00
CA VAL A 40 -2.35 -12.20 4.59
C VAL A 40 -2.47 -13.13 3.39
N GLU A 41 -3.46 -14.01 3.40
CA GLU A 41 -3.67 -14.92 2.29
C GLU A 41 -4.07 -14.19 1.02
N ASN A 42 -3.55 -14.66 -0.12
CA ASN A 42 -3.90 -14.13 -1.42
C ASN A 42 -5.20 -14.75 -1.90
N THR A 43 -6.30 -14.33 -1.28
CA THR A 43 -7.65 -14.78 -1.61
C THR A 43 -8.58 -13.58 -1.53
N GLN A 44 -9.79 -13.71 -2.07
CA GLN A 44 -10.78 -12.64 -1.91
C GLN A 44 -11.12 -12.44 -0.44
N GLU A 45 -11.19 -13.53 0.31
CA GLU A 45 -11.44 -13.46 1.75
C GLU A 45 -10.30 -12.76 2.48
N GLY A 46 -9.07 -12.94 2.01
CA GLY A 46 -7.91 -12.30 2.61
C GLY A 46 -7.86 -10.80 2.37
N ALA A 47 -8.46 -10.32 1.29
CA ALA A 47 -8.47 -8.89 0.98
C ALA A 47 -9.26 -8.09 2.02
N ILE A 48 -10.32 -8.68 2.56
CA ILE A 48 -11.18 -8.01 3.53
C ILE A 48 -10.43 -7.70 4.82
N PRO A 49 -9.78 -8.67 5.49
CA PRO A 49 -9.01 -8.34 6.69
C PRO A 49 -7.82 -7.42 6.41
N LEU A 50 -7.22 -7.52 5.22
CA LEU A 50 -6.13 -6.63 4.87
C LEU A 50 -6.61 -5.18 4.80
N GLU A 51 -7.72 -4.94 4.11
CA GLU A 51 -8.35 -3.62 4.06
C GLU A 51 -8.70 -3.14 5.46
N GLY A 52 -9.26 -4.04 6.28
CA GLY A 52 -9.65 -3.71 7.65
C GLY A 52 -8.48 -3.29 8.52
N MET A 53 -7.35 -3.96 8.38
CA MET A 53 -6.15 -3.59 9.15
C MET A 53 -5.71 -2.17 8.82
N ILE A 54 -5.70 -1.82 7.55
CA ILE A 54 -5.32 -0.47 7.12
C ILE A 54 -6.32 0.55 7.65
N ALA A 55 -7.61 0.25 7.49
CA ALA A 55 -8.67 1.16 7.94
C ALA A 55 -8.62 1.37 9.46
N ASP A 56 -8.35 0.32 10.22
CA ASP A 56 -8.26 0.41 11.68
C ASP A 56 -7.12 1.34 12.10
N VAL A 57 -5.96 1.21 11.47
CA VAL A 57 -4.83 2.10 11.78
C VAL A 57 -5.20 3.55 11.51
N LEU A 58 -5.85 3.80 10.39
CA LEU A 58 -6.24 5.16 10.01
C LEU A 58 -7.26 5.74 10.98
N LYS A 59 -8.22 4.93 11.44
CA LYS A 59 -9.25 5.38 12.37
C LYS A 59 -8.71 5.61 13.77
N GLU A 60 -7.75 4.79 14.20
CA GLU A 60 -7.21 4.86 15.55
C GLU A 60 -6.12 5.92 15.68
N ASN A 61 -5.66 6.46 14.57
CA ASN A 61 -4.55 7.43 14.56
C ASN A 61 -4.97 8.67 13.76
N PRO A 62 -5.63 9.63 14.43
CA PRO A 62 -6.24 10.77 13.73
C PRO A 62 -5.25 11.67 12.99
N GLN A 63 -3.95 11.53 13.26
CA GLN A 63 -2.94 12.30 12.54
C GLN A 63 -2.88 11.90 11.06
N PHE A 64 -3.34 10.70 10.70
CA PHE A 64 -3.31 10.26 9.33
C PHE A 64 -4.52 10.79 8.57
N LYS A 65 -4.26 11.53 7.51
CA LYS A 65 -5.27 12.06 6.60
C LYS A 65 -5.19 11.41 5.22
N TYR A 66 -4.06 10.76 4.93
CA TYR A 66 -3.80 10.15 3.63
C TYR A 66 -3.26 8.74 3.82
N VAL A 67 -3.47 7.90 2.82
CA VAL A 67 -2.86 6.58 2.79
C VAL A 67 -2.29 6.32 1.40
N VAL A 68 -1.04 5.90 1.36
CA VAL A 68 -0.35 5.53 0.12
C VAL A 68 0.03 4.08 0.24
N ILE A 69 -0.35 3.28 -0.74
CA ILE A 69 -0.11 1.84 -0.76
C ILE A 69 0.80 1.52 -1.93
N ARG A 70 1.92 0.87 -1.64
CA ARG A 70 2.85 0.37 -2.66
C ARG A 70 2.83 -1.14 -2.64
N MET A 71 2.63 -1.73 -3.79
CA MET A 71 2.68 -3.18 -3.96
C MET A 71 3.82 -3.52 -4.92
N GLU A 72 4.59 -4.53 -4.56
CA GLU A 72 5.62 -5.08 -5.45
C GLU A 72 5.25 -6.51 -5.77
N SER A 73 5.24 -6.84 -7.06
CA SER A 73 4.81 -8.14 -7.53
C SER A 73 5.59 -8.52 -8.78
N THR A 74 5.89 -9.82 -8.93
CA THR A 74 6.57 -10.35 -10.10
C THR A 74 5.59 -10.86 -11.15
N GLY A 75 4.43 -10.27 -11.26
CA GLY A 75 3.44 -10.70 -12.23
C GLY A 75 2.16 -9.94 -12.02
N PHE A 76 1.05 -10.61 -12.25
CA PHE A 76 -0.24 -9.97 -12.16
C PHE A 76 -0.99 -10.29 -10.87
N TYR A 77 -0.30 -10.90 -9.89
CA TYR A 77 -0.94 -11.35 -8.66
C TYR A 77 -1.56 -10.23 -7.84
N GLY A 78 -1.05 -9.01 -7.99
CA GLY A 78 -1.52 -7.89 -7.19
C GLY A 78 -2.62 -7.06 -7.84
N VAL A 79 -2.98 -7.33 -9.11
CA VAL A 79 -3.90 -6.47 -9.86
C VAL A 79 -5.26 -6.40 -9.21
N HIS A 80 -5.82 -7.55 -8.81
CA HIS A 80 -7.14 -7.57 -8.18
C HIS A 80 -7.13 -6.85 -6.84
N LEU A 81 -6.09 -7.08 -6.05
CA LEU A 81 -5.97 -6.42 -4.76
C LEU A 81 -5.80 -4.90 -4.93
N ALA A 82 -5.01 -4.48 -5.91
CA ALA A 82 -4.83 -3.06 -6.18
C ALA A 82 -6.15 -2.40 -6.54
N ASN A 83 -6.93 -3.04 -7.41
CA ASN A 83 -8.23 -2.51 -7.80
C ASN A 83 -9.19 -2.48 -6.62
N TYR A 84 -9.18 -3.52 -5.80
CA TYR A 84 -10.02 -3.62 -4.63
C TYR A 84 -9.73 -2.47 -3.65
N LEU A 85 -8.46 -2.25 -3.35
CA LEU A 85 -8.06 -1.21 -2.40
C LEU A 85 -8.28 0.20 -2.97
N SER A 86 -8.04 0.39 -4.27
CA SER A 86 -8.27 1.68 -4.91
C SER A 86 -9.75 2.08 -4.88
N ALA A 87 -10.63 1.09 -4.93
CA ALA A 87 -12.07 1.32 -4.94
C ALA A 87 -12.69 1.23 -3.54
N SER A 88 -11.89 1.08 -2.51
CA SER A 88 -12.37 0.86 -1.15
C SER A 88 -13.08 2.08 -0.59
N ASP A 89 -14.30 1.88 -0.13
CA ASP A 89 -15.07 2.93 0.54
C ASP A 89 -14.48 3.27 1.92
N LEU A 90 -13.84 2.29 2.56
CA LEU A 90 -13.20 2.51 3.86
C LEU A 90 -11.98 3.40 3.74
N LEU A 91 -11.27 3.33 2.63
CA LEU A 91 -10.03 4.08 2.43
C LEU A 91 -10.24 5.37 1.65
N ALA A 92 -11.38 5.52 1.00
CA ALA A 92 -11.67 6.71 0.19
C ALA A 92 -11.53 8.02 0.96
N PRO A 93 -11.99 8.11 2.23
CA PRO A 93 -11.84 9.35 2.99
C PRO A 93 -10.39 9.78 3.22
N PHE A 94 -9.45 8.87 3.03
CA PHE A 94 -8.04 9.12 3.23
C PHE A 94 -7.28 9.32 1.92
N SER A 95 -8.00 9.63 0.86
CA SER A 95 -7.42 9.90 -0.47
C SER A 95 -6.47 8.80 -0.89
N VAL A 96 -6.93 7.55 -0.82
CA VAL A 96 -6.09 6.38 -1.07
C VAL A 96 -5.43 6.44 -2.44
N ARG A 97 -4.14 6.14 -2.47
CA ARG A 97 -3.36 6.00 -3.70
C ARG A 97 -2.66 4.66 -3.69
N VAL A 98 -2.83 3.90 -4.75
CA VAL A 98 -2.26 2.56 -4.86
C VAL A 98 -1.32 2.52 -6.05
N TYR A 99 -0.09 2.10 -5.80
CA TYR A 99 0.93 1.93 -6.82
C TYR A 99 1.32 0.47 -6.90
N CYS A 100 1.16 -0.11 -8.09
CA CYS A 100 1.61 -1.47 -8.36
C CYS A 100 2.95 -1.39 -9.08
N LEU A 101 3.98 -1.93 -8.45
CA LEU A 101 5.32 -1.91 -9.00
C LEU A 101 5.77 -3.33 -9.33
N ASN A 102 6.19 -3.52 -10.56
CA ASN A 102 6.84 -4.75 -10.97
C ASN A 102 8.33 -4.58 -10.71
N PRO A 103 8.97 -5.49 -9.96
CA PRO A 103 10.41 -5.37 -9.69
C PRO A 103 11.25 -5.18 -10.94
N LYS A 104 10.85 -5.79 -12.04
CA LYS A 104 11.54 -5.63 -13.31
C LYS A 104 11.44 -4.20 -13.81
N GLU A 105 10.26 -3.60 -13.72
CA GLU A 105 10.05 -2.21 -14.13
C GLU A 105 10.79 -1.25 -13.21
N VAL A 106 10.76 -1.50 -11.90
CA VAL A 106 11.48 -0.69 -10.93
C VAL A 106 12.98 -0.71 -11.26
N LYS A 107 13.50 -1.88 -11.57
CA LYS A 107 14.90 -2.03 -11.91
C LYS A 107 15.25 -1.22 -13.16
N ASN A 108 14.42 -1.29 -14.19
CA ASN A 108 14.62 -0.54 -15.42
C ASN A 108 14.54 0.95 -15.17
N TYR A 109 13.61 1.37 -14.33
CA TYR A 109 13.44 2.77 -13.99
C TYR A 109 14.68 3.33 -13.29
N LYS A 110 15.20 2.59 -12.32
CA LYS A 110 16.43 2.98 -11.62
C LYS A 110 17.62 3.09 -12.57
N LYS A 111 17.69 2.17 -13.50
CA LYS A 111 18.75 2.20 -14.50
C LYS A 111 18.68 3.45 -15.36
N SER A 112 17.47 3.83 -15.77
CA SER A 112 17.28 5.06 -16.55
C SER A 112 17.76 6.28 -15.79
N PHE A 113 17.43 6.36 -14.49
CA PHE A 113 17.89 7.46 -13.67
C PHE A 113 19.39 7.50 -13.53
N ASN A 114 20.01 6.34 -13.39
CA ASN A 114 21.45 6.25 -13.20
C ASN A 114 22.21 6.60 -14.48
N ASP A 115 21.57 6.45 -15.63
CA ASP A 115 22.18 6.76 -16.91
C ASP A 115 22.14 8.26 -17.23
N ILE A 116 21.40 9.00 -16.45
CA ILE A 116 21.33 10.44 -16.59
C ILE A 116 22.50 11.10 -15.85
#